data_0ac6fd7a223afd3f7db3c9355610d2e7
#
_entry.id   0ac6fd7a223afd3f7db3c9355610d2e7
#
_cell.length_a   1.000
_cell.length_b   1.000
_cell.length_c   1.000
_cell.angle_alpha   90.00
_cell.angle_beta   90.00
_cell.angle_gamma   90.00
#
_symmetry.space_group_name_H-M   'P 1'
#
loop_
_entity.id
_entity.type
_entity.pdbx_description
1 polymer ?
#
loop_
_entity_poly.entity_id
_entity_poly.type
_entity_poly.pdbx_seq_one_letter_code
_entity_poly.pdbx_strand_id
1 'polypeptide(L)'
;MLTFTVHGENSVASLYLWELTIQCQVAEHVFARLKEEARVQVERDYDSPHPHPKNAIELFADCSAFLCASAVIAKLLFAGANSDSVRLQREPVLAVAARRSTALRKLLELEDLPQLRSLGVRNAFEHIDERLDRLLRENPSGTFVWLHLSREEPPEGLVLKRFNPHMLSVCYLDDELNLLACYEEILRVRERLKISYDLVRQNEALLLATKPAQNES
;
A
#
# COMPACT_ATOMS: atom_id res chain seq x y z
N MET A 1 3.34 -25.05 3.63
CA MET A 1 2.11 -24.60 4.32
C MET A 1 2.55 -23.95 5.62
N LEU A 2 2.28 -22.64 5.81
CA LEU A 2 2.58 -21.92 7.04
C LEU A 2 1.33 -21.97 7.93
N THR A 3 1.45 -22.57 9.11
CA THR A 3 0.34 -22.70 10.06
C THR A 3 0.68 -21.90 11.31
N PHE A 4 -0.22 -21.06 11.77
CA PHE A 4 -0.07 -20.29 13.01
C PHE A 4 -1.12 -20.76 14.01
N THR A 5 -0.70 -21.04 15.24
CA THR A 5 -1.61 -21.27 16.33
C THR A 5 -1.69 -20.00 17.19
N VAL A 6 -2.89 -19.45 17.33
CA VAL A 6 -3.13 -18.21 18.07
C VAL A 6 -3.54 -18.55 19.51
N HIS A 7 -2.74 -18.10 20.48
CA HIS A 7 -3.03 -18.26 21.90
C HIS A 7 -2.98 -16.87 22.59
N GLY A 8 -4.16 -16.30 22.86
CA GLY A 8 -4.30 -15.02 23.56
C GLY A 8 -4.06 -13.76 22.73
N GLU A 9 -4.18 -12.59 23.37
CA GLU A 9 -4.13 -11.27 22.72
C GLU A 9 -2.79 -10.96 22.04
N ASN A 10 -1.67 -11.43 22.59
CA ASN A 10 -0.34 -11.21 21.99
C ASN A 10 -0.18 -11.91 20.64
N SER A 11 -0.86 -13.03 20.45
CA SER A 11 -0.83 -13.77 19.17
C SER A 11 -1.62 -13.05 18.07
N VAL A 12 -2.66 -12.31 18.41
CA VAL A 12 -3.41 -11.49 17.43
C VAL A 12 -2.55 -10.33 16.92
N ALA A 13 -1.78 -9.67 17.77
CA ALA A 13 -0.83 -8.64 17.38
C ALA A 13 0.23 -9.20 16.42
N SER A 14 0.75 -10.41 16.69
CA SER A 14 1.73 -11.08 15.85
C SER A 14 1.21 -11.36 14.44
N LEU A 15 -0.07 -11.71 14.27
CA LEU A 15 -0.69 -11.90 12.96
C LEU A 15 -0.71 -10.60 12.14
N TYR A 16 -1.03 -9.47 12.76
CA TYR A 16 -1.02 -8.19 12.06
C TYR A 16 0.39 -7.72 11.70
N LEU A 17 1.38 -7.96 12.57
CA LEU A 17 2.78 -7.68 12.26
C LEU A 17 3.28 -8.55 11.11
N TRP A 18 2.88 -9.82 11.08
CA TRP A 18 3.19 -10.73 9.99
C TRP A 18 2.56 -10.29 8.67
N GLU A 19 1.29 -9.92 8.69
CA GLU A 19 0.61 -9.40 7.50
C GLU A 19 1.28 -8.13 6.97
N LEU A 20 1.62 -7.18 7.86
CA LEU A 20 2.39 -5.99 7.49
C LEU A 20 3.73 -6.36 6.84
N THR A 21 4.43 -7.37 7.38
CA THR A 21 5.70 -7.83 6.81
C THR A 21 5.53 -8.37 5.40
N ILE A 22 4.51 -9.22 5.17
CA ILE A 22 4.20 -9.76 3.84
C ILE A 22 3.90 -8.63 2.86
N GLN A 23 3.05 -7.69 3.26
CA GLN A 23 2.66 -6.59 2.37
C GLN A 23 3.82 -5.64 2.05
N CYS A 24 4.70 -5.38 3.02
CA CYS A 24 5.93 -4.64 2.75
C CYS A 24 6.83 -5.38 1.74
N GLN A 25 7.00 -6.70 1.88
CA GLN A 25 7.80 -7.51 0.95
C GLN A 25 7.18 -7.53 -0.47
N VAL A 26 5.86 -7.64 -0.58
CA VAL A 26 5.15 -7.55 -1.86
C VAL A 26 5.40 -6.19 -2.50
N ALA A 27 5.20 -5.11 -1.75
CA ALA A 27 5.42 -3.76 -2.23
C ALA A 27 6.87 -3.53 -2.70
N GLU A 28 7.87 -4.02 -1.96
CA GLU A 28 9.28 -3.94 -2.35
C GLU A 28 9.58 -4.68 -3.65
N HIS A 29 9.09 -5.92 -3.77
CA HIS A 29 9.31 -6.73 -4.96
C HIS A 29 8.70 -6.08 -6.19
N VAL A 30 7.48 -5.57 -6.07
CA VAL A 30 6.78 -4.90 -7.15
C VAL A 30 7.43 -3.55 -7.49
N PHE A 31 7.82 -2.77 -6.48
CA PHE A 31 8.47 -1.48 -6.70
C PHE A 31 9.81 -1.62 -7.41
N ALA A 32 10.59 -2.67 -7.12
CA ALA A 32 11.82 -2.95 -7.84
C ALA A 32 11.59 -3.15 -9.35
N ARG A 33 10.52 -3.83 -9.74
CA ARG A 33 10.12 -4.00 -11.16
C ARG A 33 9.66 -2.68 -11.77
N LEU A 34 8.83 -1.92 -11.05
CA LEU A 34 8.36 -0.60 -11.50
C LEU A 34 9.52 0.37 -11.75
N LYS A 35 10.52 0.37 -10.85
CA LYS A 35 11.71 1.20 -10.98
C LYS A 35 12.56 0.80 -12.19
N GLU A 36 12.73 -0.51 -12.43
CA GLU A 36 13.48 -1.00 -13.58
C GLU A 36 12.74 -0.69 -14.87
N GLU A 37 11.43 -0.90 -14.93
CA GLU A 37 10.64 -0.55 -16.10
C GLU A 37 10.67 0.96 -16.38
N ALA A 38 10.56 1.79 -15.34
CA ALA A 38 10.71 3.24 -15.45
C ALA A 38 12.08 3.62 -16.03
N ARG A 39 13.17 2.99 -15.56
CA ARG A 39 14.52 3.20 -16.09
C ARG A 39 14.59 2.88 -17.58
N VAL A 40 14.07 1.72 -17.98
CA VAL A 40 14.03 1.30 -19.37
C VAL A 40 13.21 2.27 -20.24
N GLN A 41 12.09 2.77 -19.72
CA GLN A 41 11.26 3.75 -20.42
C GLN A 41 11.97 5.11 -20.56
N VAL A 42 12.73 5.52 -19.56
CA VAL A 42 13.52 6.77 -19.59
C VAL A 42 14.68 6.67 -20.60
N GLU A 43 15.32 5.51 -20.73
CA GLU A 43 16.44 5.28 -21.63
C GLU A 43 16.01 5.08 -23.10
N ARG A 44 14.80 4.60 -23.33
CA ARG A 44 14.23 4.55 -24.68
C ARG A 44 13.92 5.97 -25.10
N ASP A 45 14.52 6.41 -26.20
CA ASP A 45 14.15 7.68 -26.83
C ASP A 45 12.63 7.71 -27.04
N TYR A 46 11.99 8.69 -26.41
CA TYR A 46 10.54 8.84 -26.37
C TYR A 46 9.88 9.21 -27.70
N ASP A 47 10.64 9.14 -28.80
CA ASP A 47 10.16 9.42 -30.16
C ASP A 47 9.20 8.35 -30.70
N SER A 48 8.94 7.28 -29.95
CA SER A 48 7.88 6.34 -30.31
C SER A 48 6.59 6.75 -29.61
N PRO A 49 5.62 7.34 -30.31
CA PRO A 49 4.37 7.84 -29.73
C PRO A 49 3.46 6.73 -29.16
N HIS A 50 3.83 5.47 -29.35
CA HIS A 50 3.04 4.33 -28.89
C HIS A 50 3.91 3.36 -28.10
N PRO A 51 3.83 3.37 -26.73
CA PRO A 51 4.41 2.30 -25.92
C PRO A 51 3.82 0.97 -26.37
N HIS A 52 4.65 -0.08 -26.40
CA HIS A 52 4.18 -1.41 -26.78
C HIS A 52 3.06 -1.85 -25.83
N PRO A 53 1.83 -2.15 -26.29
CA PRO A 53 0.68 -2.41 -25.44
C PRO A 53 0.93 -3.44 -24.33
N LYS A 54 1.77 -4.44 -24.64
CA LYS A 54 2.17 -5.49 -23.69
C LYS A 54 2.90 -4.93 -22.47
N ASN A 55 3.86 -4.04 -22.69
CA ASN A 55 4.62 -3.42 -21.59
C ASN A 55 3.73 -2.51 -20.73
N ALA A 56 2.78 -1.82 -21.37
CA ALA A 56 1.84 -0.97 -20.64
C ALA A 56 0.94 -1.77 -19.70
N ILE A 57 0.43 -2.91 -20.15
CA ILE A 57 -0.44 -3.78 -19.33
C ILE A 57 0.34 -4.32 -18.13
N GLU A 58 1.55 -4.84 -18.34
CA GLU A 58 2.40 -5.37 -17.28
C GLU A 58 2.76 -4.29 -16.25
N LEU A 59 3.12 -3.10 -16.72
CA LEU A 59 3.41 -1.95 -15.85
C LEU A 59 2.21 -1.56 -14.98
N PHE A 60 1.02 -1.46 -15.57
CA PHE A 60 -0.18 -1.11 -14.79
C PHE A 60 -0.64 -2.25 -13.89
N ALA A 61 -0.36 -3.52 -14.22
CA ALA A 61 -0.55 -4.63 -13.29
C ALA A 61 0.37 -4.50 -12.07
N ASP A 62 1.63 -4.13 -12.26
CA ASP A 62 2.57 -3.85 -11.18
C ASP A 62 2.16 -2.62 -10.36
N CYS A 63 1.72 -1.54 -11.00
CA CYS A 63 1.14 -0.39 -10.28
C CYS A 63 -0.05 -0.82 -9.41
N SER A 64 -0.95 -1.64 -9.95
CA SER A 64 -2.11 -2.15 -9.21
C SER A 64 -1.70 -3.02 -8.03
N ALA A 65 -0.72 -3.91 -8.21
CA ALA A 65 -0.19 -4.76 -7.14
C ALA A 65 0.47 -3.93 -6.03
N PHE A 66 1.24 -2.89 -6.38
CA PHE A 66 1.84 -1.95 -5.42
C PHE A 66 0.75 -1.19 -4.64
N LEU A 67 -0.27 -0.68 -5.33
CA LEU A 67 -1.39 0.01 -4.70
C LEU A 67 -2.18 -0.90 -3.76
N CYS A 68 -2.42 -2.16 -4.14
CA CYS A 68 -3.09 -3.15 -3.28
C CYS A 68 -2.28 -3.40 -1.99
N ALA A 69 -0.98 -3.65 -2.09
CA ALA A 69 -0.12 -3.86 -0.92
C ALA A 69 -0.10 -2.62 -0.02
N SER A 70 0.08 -1.43 -0.60
CA SER A 70 0.04 -0.15 0.11
C SER A 70 -1.32 0.09 0.79
N ALA A 71 -2.43 -0.28 0.14
CA ALA A 71 -3.77 -0.19 0.68
C ALA A 71 -3.97 -1.06 1.92
N VAL A 72 -3.46 -2.31 1.90
CA VAL A 72 -3.53 -3.20 3.06
C VAL A 72 -2.71 -2.64 4.22
N ILE A 73 -1.48 -2.17 3.97
CA ILE A 73 -0.64 -1.50 4.99
C ILE A 73 -1.39 -0.30 5.58
N ALA A 74 -1.95 0.56 4.74
CA ALA A 74 -2.71 1.73 5.17
C ALA A 74 -3.96 1.36 5.98
N LYS A 75 -4.73 0.34 5.57
CA LYS A 75 -5.90 -0.16 6.31
C LYS A 75 -5.51 -0.74 7.68
N LEU A 76 -4.35 -1.36 7.80
CA LEU A 76 -3.86 -1.85 9.08
C LEU A 76 -3.40 -0.72 10.00
N LEU A 77 -2.74 0.30 9.47
CA LEU A 77 -2.14 1.37 10.26
C LEU A 77 -3.04 2.58 10.49
N PHE A 78 -4.01 2.85 9.60
CA PHE A 78 -4.78 4.10 9.61
C PHE A 78 -6.30 3.91 9.58
N ALA A 79 -6.83 2.69 9.79
CA ALA A 79 -8.27 2.48 9.85
C ALA A 79 -8.90 3.39 10.92
N GLY A 80 -9.95 4.10 10.54
CA GLY A 80 -10.68 5.00 11.44
C GLY A 80 -9.95 6.29 11.84
N ALA A 81 -8.74 6.55 11.33
CA ALA A 81 -7.96 7.73 11.70
C ALA A 81 -8.66 9.07 11.37
N ASN A 82 -9.51 9.07 10.34
CA ASN A 82 -10.27 10.24 9.91
C ASN A 82 -11.76 10.16 10.31
N SER A 83 -12.13 9.21 11.17
CA SER A 83 -13.53 9.04 11.61
C SER A 83 -13.79 9.80 12.90
N ASP A 84 -14.92 10.50 12.96
CA ASP A 84 -15.37 11.16 14.17
C ASP A 84 -15.87 10.14 15.21
N SER A 85 -16.04 10.60 16.46
CA SER A 85 -16.46 9.75 17.57
C SER A 85 -17.88 9.19 17.37
N VAL A 86 -18.76 9.91 16.68
CA VAL A 86 -20.14 9.48 16.41
C VAL A 86 -20.15 8.31 15.46
N ARG A 87 -19.34 8.38 14.40
CA ARG A 87 -19.19 7.30 13.41
C ARG A 87 -18.60 6.05 14.06
N LEU A 88 -17.56 6.21 14.89
CA LEU A 88 -16.95 5.08 15.60
C LEU A 88 -17.92 4.40 16.58
N GLN A 89 -18.85 5.16 17.19
CA GLN A 89 -19.89 4.57 18.04
C GLN A 89 -20.94 3.78 17.24
N ARG A 90 -21.27 4.22 16.05
CA ARG A 90 -22.27 3.57 15.18
C ARG A 90 -21.74 2.35 14.43
N GLU A 91 -20.43 2.30 14.18
CA GLU A 91 -19.77 1.25 13.42
C GLU A 91 -18.78 0.46 14.30
N PRO A 92 -19.23 -0.57 15.06
CA PRO A 92 -18.37 -1.31 16.00
C PRO A 92 -17.13 -1.93 15.35
N VAL A 93 -17.24 -2.43 14.11
CA VAL A 93 -16.12 -3.00 13.35
C VAL A 93 -15.07 -1.94 13.08
N LEU A 94 -15.49 -0.73 12.68
CA LEU A 94 -14.59 0.40 12.45
C LEU A 94 -13.89 0.83 13.75
N ALA A 95 -14.62 0.84 14.88
CA ALA A 95 -14.05 1.16 16.19
C ALA A 95 -12.97 0.14 16.61
N VAL A 96 -13.17 -1.15 16.35
CA VAL A 96 -12.15 -2.19 16.57
C VAL A 96 -10.94 -1.94 15.69
N ALA A 97 -11.16 -1.67 14.40
CA ALA A 97 -10.09 -1.39 13.46
C ALA A 97 -9.29 -0.13 13.84
N ALA A 98 -9.94 0.92 14.31
CA ALA A 98 -9.30 2.15 14.78
C ALA A 98 -8.41 1.91 16.01
N ARG A 99 -8.89 1.15 17.00
CA ARG A 99 -8.11 0.76 18.19
C ARG A 99 -6.88 -0.06 17.79
N ARG A 100 -7.06 -1.07 16.94
CA ARG A 100 -5.96 -1.89 16.40
C ARG A 100 -4.90 -1.01 15.70
N SER A 101 -5.34 -0.13 14.80
CA SER A 101 -4.43 0.75 14.05
C SER A 101 -3.63 1.67 14.97
N THR A 102 -4.26 2.20 16.01
CA THR A 102 -3.59 3.02 17.03
C THR A 102 -2.56 2.21 17.81
N ALA A 103 -2.93 0.98 18.22
CA ALA A 103 -2.03 0.08 18.94
C ALA A 103 -0.82 -0.32 18.09
N LEU A 104 -1.03 -0.66 16.79
CA LEU A 104 0.06 -1.01 15.87
C LEU A 104 1.02 0.16 15.64
N ARG A 105 0.51 1.36 15.39
CA ARG A 105 1.38 2.56 15.22
C ARG A 105 2.19 2.86 16.47
N LYS A 106 1.58 2.72 17.66
CA LYS A 106 2.29 2.90 18.93
C LYS A 106 3.36 1.82 19.14
N LEU A 107 3.04 0.55 18.87
CA LEU A 107 3.97 -0.57 18.98
C LEU A 107 5.18 -0.42 18.05
N LEU A 108 4.95 0.06 16.82
CA LEU A 108 5.97 0.26 15.82
C LEU A 108 6.65 1.64 15.93
N GLU A 109 6.23 2.49 16.87
CA GLU A 109 6.74 3.87 17.03
C GLU A 109 6.77 4.63 15.70
N LEU A 110 5.69 4.50 14.92
CA LEU A 110 5.60 5.12 13.61
C LEU A 110 5.23 6.59 13.72
N GLU A 111 6.00 7.40 13.01
CA GLU A 111 5.70 8.80 12.71
C GLU A 111 4.56 8.93 11.70
N ASP A 112 4.25 10.15 11.27
CA ASP A 112 3.27 10.38 10.20
C ASP A 112 3.78 9.83 8.87
N LEU A 113 2.89 9.16 8.13
CA LEU A 113 3.12 8.52 6.84
C LEU A 113 2.09 9.06 5.85
N PRO A 114 2.26 10.30 5.35
CA PRO A 114 1.23 11.00 4.60
C PRO A 114 0.85 10.31 3.28
N GLN A 115 1.79 9.67 2.59
CA GLN A 115 1.50 8.95 1.34
C GLN A 115 0.64 7.70 1.59
N LEU A 116 1.00 6.88 2.57
CA LEU A 116 0.22 5.72 2.97
C LEU A 116 -1.16 6.10 3.54
N ARG A 117 -1.24 7.26 4.19
CA ARG A 117 -2.50 7.79 4.74
C ARG A 117 -3.37 8.43 3.68
N SER A 118 -2.81 8.88 2.55
CA SER A 118 -3.56 9.44 1.43
C SER A 118 -4.47 8.37 0.82
N LEU A 119 -5.76 8.71 0.69
CA LEU A 119 -6.77 7.80 0.17
C LEU A 119 -7.08 8.01 -1.32
N GLY A 120 -6.62 9.10 -1.93
CA GLY A 120 -7.01 9.55 -3.27
C GLY A 120 -6.86 8.46 -4.33
N VAL A 121 -5.63 8.14 -4.72
CA VAL A 121 -5.34 7.16 -5.78
C VAL A 121 -5.86 5.76 -5.43
N ARG A 122 -5.76 5.35 -4.14
CA ARG A 122 -6.29 4.07 -3.69
C ARG A 122 -7.81 4.01 -3.86
N ASN A 123 -8.54 5.04 -3.45
CA ASN A 123 -9.98 5.12 -3.64
C ASN A 123 -10.35 5.19 -5.13
N ALA A 124 -9.57 5.91 -5.94
CA ALA A 124 -9.74 5.95 -7.38
C ALA A 124 -9.58 4.55 -8.02
N PHE A 125 -8.63 3.77 -7.53
CA PHE A 125 -8.39 2.41 -7.97
C PHE A 125 -9.48 1.42 -7.49
N GLU A 126 -9.86 1.48 -6.21
CA GLU A 126 -10.86 0.57 -5.62
C GLU A 126 -12.29 0.83 -6.15
N HIS A 127 -12.60 2.06 -6.55
CA HIS A 127 -13.92 2.51 -7.04
C HIS A 127 -13.86 3.05 -8.48
N ILE A 128 -13.06 2.39 -9.32
CA ILE A 128 -12.87 2.83 -10.71
C ILE A 128 -14.18 2.77 -11.52
N ASP A 129 -15.00 1.77 -11.26
CA ASP A 129 -16.31 1.57 -11.88
C ASP A 129 -17.26 2.75 -11.60
N GLU A 130 -17.42 3.13 -10.32
CA GLU A 130 -18.28 4.26 -9.93
C GLU A 130 -17.76 5.59 -10.53
N ARG A 131 -16.43 5.74 -10.61
CA ARG A 131 -15.81 6.92 -11.21
C ARG A 131 -16.01 6.96 -12.72
N LEU A 132 -15.86 5.83 -13.39
CA LEU A 132 -16.15 5.70 -14.83
C LEU A 132 -17.60 6.00 -15.15
N ASP A 133 -18.55 5.47 -14.37
CA ASP A 133 -19.97 5.75 -14.54
C ASP A 133 -20.30 7.22 -14.42
N ARG A 134 -19.69 7.91 -13.45
CA ARG A 134 -19.84 9.37 -13.29
C ARG A 134 -19.29 10.09 -14.49
N LEU A 135 -18.06 9.77 -14.87
CA LEU A 135 -17.34 10.38 -15.97
C LEU A 135 -18.07 10.27 -17.31
N LEU A 136 -18.58 9.06 -17.62
CA LEU A 136 -19.34 8.80 -18.84
C LEU A 136 -20.68 9.54 -18.85
N ARG A 137 -21.28 9.75 -17.68
CA ARG A 137 -22.48 10.57 -17.54
C ARG A 137 -22.22 12.06 -17.79
N GLU A 138 -21.09 12.56 -17.29
CA GLU A 138 -20.68 13.96 -17.46
C GLU A 138 -20.14 14.23 -18.88
N ASN A 139 -19.53 13.23 -19.51
CA ASN A 139 -18.92 13.31 -20.83
C ASN A 139 -19.45 12.17 -21.73
N PRO A 140 -20.71 12.24 -22.20
CA PRO A 140 -21.34 11.19 -22.99
C PRO A 140 -20.72 11.01 -24.38
N SER A 141 -19.91 11.96 -24.83
CA SER A 141 -19.13 11.89 -26.06
C SER A 141 -17.74 12.51 -25.83
N GLY A 142 -16.69 11.78 -26.15
CA GLY A 142 -15.33 12.29 -25.99
C GLY A 142 -14.27 11.23 -26.33
N THR A 143 -13.02 11.67 -26.40
CA THR A 143 -11.88 10.80 -26.53
C THR A 143 -11.39 10.38 -25.15
N PHE A 144 -11.29 9.08 -24.92
CA PHE A 144 -10.75 8.52 -23.67
C PHE A 144 -9.42 7.87 -23.93
N VAL A 145 -8.40 8.25 -23.16
CA VAL A 145 -7.09 7.61 -23.16
C VAL A 145 -7.04 6.66 -21.96
N TRP A 146 -7.12 5.35 -22.22
CA TRP A 146 -7.19 4.34 -21.17
C TRP A 146 -5.90 4.23 -20.36
N LEU A 147 -4.76 4.21 -21.05
CA LEU A 147 -3.42 4.10 -20.46
C LEU A 147 -2.51 5.10 -21.15
N HIS A 148 -1.84 5.94 -20.37
CA HIS A 148 -0.85 6.88 -20.87
C HIS A 148 0.49 6.68 -20.16
N LEU A 149 1.52 6.40 -20.97
CA LEU A 149 2.90 6.27 -20.52
C LEU A 149 3.69 7.40 -21.15
N SER A 150 3.85 8.52 -20.49
CA SER A 150 4.66 9.61 -21.02
C SER A 150 5.00 10.66 -19.97
N ARG A 151 6.09 11.37 -20.25
CA ARG A 151 6.49 12.60 -19.60
C ARG A 151 5.60 13.78 -20.03
N GLU A 152 5.15 13.75 -21.29
CA GLU A 152 4.41 14.84 -21.89
C GLU A 152 2.96 14.87 -21.42
N GLU A 153 2.33 16.04 -21.59
CA GLU A 153 0.90 16.12 -21.39
C GLU A 153 0.17 15.16 -22.34
N PRO A 154 -0.87 14.48 -21.85
CA PRO A 154 -1.61 13.55 -22.66
C PRO A 154 -2.21 14.26 -23.87
N PRO A 155 -2.39 13.53 -25.00
CA PRO A 155 -3.13 14.07 -26.13
C PRO A 155 -4.52 14.52 -25.69
N GLU A 156 -5.14 15.40 -26.47
CA GLU A 156 -6.51 15.87 -26.21
C GLU A 156 -7.42 14.70 -25.88
N GLY A 157 -7.99 14.72 -24.70
CA GLY A 157 -8.86 13.67 -24.19
C GLY A 157 -8.72 13.45 -22.69
N LEU A 158 -9.64 12.67 -22.16
CA LEU A 158 -9.64 12.33 -20.75
C LEU A 158 -8.75 11.10 -20.51
N VAL A 159 -7.70 11.26 -19.71
CA VAL A 159 -6.79 10.18 -19.36
C VAL A 159 -7.28 9.48 -18.10
N LEU A 160 -7.56 8.18 -18.21
CA LEU A 160 -8.05 7.38 -17.09
C LEU A 160 -6.92 6.91 -16.18
N LYS A 161 -5.80 6.51 -16.76
CA LYS A 161 -4.61 6.04 -16.04
C LYS A 161 -3.35 6.58 -16.68
N ARG A 162 -2.48 7.16 -15.87
CA ARG A 162 -1.19 7.66 -16.33
C ARG A 162 -0.07 7.16 -15.41
N PHE A 163 1.03 6.77 -16.01
CA PHE A 163 2.29 6.51 -15.30
C PHE A 163 3.36 7.47 -15.82
N ASN A 164 4.02 8.15 -14.91
CA ASN A 164 5.15 9.02 -15.20
C ASN A 164 6.45 8.33 -14.75
N PRO A 165 7.28 7.82 -15.68
CA PRO A 165 8.50 7.11 -15.33
C PRO A 165 9.59 8.00 -14.73
N HIS A 166 9.62 9.30 -15.05
CA HIS A 166 10.60 10.23 -14.49
C HIS A 166 10.31 10.59 -13.04
N MET A 167 9.02 10.72 -12.71
CA MET A 167 8.59 11.07 -11.36
C MET A 167 8.26 9.86 -10.51
N LEU A 168 8.27 8.65 -11.11
CA LEU A 168 7.77 7.42 -10.47
C LEU A 168 6.41 7.69 -9.81
N SER A 169 5.47 8.26 -10.58
CA SER A 169 4.12 8.55 -10.12
C SER A 169 3.08 7.86 -10.97
N VAL A 170 1.95 7.52 -10.34
CA VAL A 170 0.78 6.96 -11.00
C VAL A 170 -0.43 7.83 -10.72
N CYS A 171 -1.19 8.13 -11.79
CA CYS A 171 -2.46 8.84 -11.68
C CYS A 171 -3.60 7.91 -12.08
N TYR A 172 -4.69 8.01 -11.35
CA TYR A 172 -5.99 7.47 -11.70
C TYR A 172 -6.98 8.63 -11.73
N LEU A 173 -7.38 9.02 -12.94
CA LEU A 173 -8.12 10.27 -13.17
C LEU A 173 -7.30 11.47 -12.63
N ASP A 174 -7.87 12.24 -11.71
CA ASP A 174 -7.27 13.43 -11.12
C ASP A 174 -6.42 13.15 -9.86
N ASP A 175 -6.45 11.91 -9.36
CA ASP A 175 -5.70 11.53 -8.17
C ASP A 175 -4.31 11.02 -8.54
N GLU A 176 -3.27 11.61 -7.98
CA GLU A 176 -1.87 11.23 -8.19
C GLU A 176 -1.23 10.70 -6.91
N LEU A 177 -0.41 9.65 -7.05
CA LEU A 177 0.45 9.10 -6.01
C LEU A 177 1.89 9.09 -6.49
N ASN A 178 2.78 9.66 -5.68
CA ASN A 178 4.21 9.48 -5.84
C ASN A 178 4.59 8.10 -5.27
N LEU A 179 4.91 7.16 -6.16
CA LEU A 179 5.24 5.77 -5.79
C LEU A 179 6.54 5.68 -5.00
N LEU A 180 7.54 6.54 -5.33
CA LEU A 180 8.81 6.57 -4.61
C LEU A 180 8.61 7.02 -3.17
N ALA A 181 7.90 8.14 -2.96
CA ALA A 181 7.64 8.64 -1.61
C ALA A 181 6.79 7.65 -0.79
N CYS A 182 5.80 6.99 -1.40
CA CYS A 182 5.02 5.94 -0.76
C CYS A 182 5.90 4.73 -0.39
N TYR A 183 6.81 4.33 -1.28
CA TYR A 183 7.75 3.24 -1.04
C TYR A 183 8.72 3.55 0.12
N GLU A 184 9.23 4.77 0.21
CA GLU A 184 10.07 5.21 1.33
C GLU A 184 9.34 5.13 2.67
N GLU A 185 8.04 5.42 2.70
CA GLU A 185 7.22 5.21 3.89
C GLU A 185 7.06 3.72 4.23
N ILE A 186 6.88 2.85 3.24
CA ILE A 186 6.83 1.39 3.41
C ILE A 186 8.14 0.86 3.98
N LEU A 187 9.29 1.37 3.51
CA LEU A 187 10.59 0.99 4.06
C LEU A 187 10.72 1.37 5.54
N ARG A 188 10.22 2.55 5.95
CA ARG A 188 10.18 2.94 7.37
C ARG A 188 9.32 1.97 8.20
N VAL A 189 8.16 1.59 7.71
CA VAL A 189 7.32 0.56 8.37
C VAL A 189 8.08 -0.76 8.51
N ARG A 190 8.74 -1.22 7.45
CA ARG A 190 9.51 -2.47 7.46
C ARG A 190 10.67 -2.44 8.44
N GLU A 191 11.38 -1.34 8.54
CA GLU A 191 12.47 -1.18 9.49
C GLU A 191 11.98 -1.29 10.93
N ARG A 192 10.88 -0.62 11.25
CA ARG A 192 10.24 -0.71 12.58
C ARG A 192 9.71 -2.12 12.88
N LEU A 193 9.21 -2.84 11.88
CA LEU A 193 8.81 -4.24 12.04
C LEU A 193 9.99 -5.12 12.43
N LYS A 194 11.17 -4.96 11.82
CA LYS A 194 12.37 -5.73 12.19
C LYS A 194 12.75 -5.52 13.65
N ILE A 195 12.81 -4.26 14.09
CA ILE A 195 13.12 -3.91 15.47
C ILE A 195 12.11 -4.53 16.43
N SER A 196 10.82 -4.47 16.12
CA SER A 196 9.75 -5.03 16.97
C SER A 196 9.83 -6.55 17.07
N TYR A 197 10.17 -7.26 15.98
CA TYR A 197 10.37 -8.72 16.02
C TYR A 197 11.58 -9.10 16.87
N ASP A 198 12.68 -8.37 16.78
CA ASP A 198 13.88 -8.65 17.57
C ASP A 198 13.61 -8.44 19.06
N LEU A 199 12.87 -7.42 19.44
CA LEU A 199 12.45 -7.18 20.82
C LEU A 199 11.53 -8.30 21.35
N VAL A 200 10.57 -8.77 20.56
CA VAL A 200 9.69 -9.88 20.95
C VAL A 200 10.49 -11.15 21.14
N ARG A 201 11.41 -11.49 20.22
CA ARG A 201 12.27 -12.67 20.33
C ARG A 201 13.21 -12.61 21.55
N GLN A 202 13.78 -11.45 21.85
CA GLN A 202 14.61 -11.26 23.04
C GLN A 202 13.80 -11.46 24.32
N ASN A 203 12.60 -10.92 24.40
CA ASN A 203 11.71 -11.08 25.55
C ASN A 203 11.26 -12.54 25.73
N GLU A 204 10.94 -13.26 24.65
CA GLU A 204 10.62 -14.70 24.70
C GLU A 204 11.82 -15.53 25.19
N ALA A 205 13.01 -15.24 24.70
CA ALA A 205 14.24 -15.92 25.14
C ALA A 205 14.52 -15.68 26.64
N LEU A 206 14.30 -14.45 27.12
CA LEU A 206 14.43 -14.13 28.55
C LEU A 206 13.39 -14.87 29.41
N LEU A 207 12.14 -14.94 28.95
CA LEU A 207 11.06 -15.66 29.64
C LEU A 207 11.33 -17.15 29.69
N LEU A 208 11.89 -17.75 28.64
CA LEU A 208 12.27 -19.17 28.63
C LEU A 208 13.46 -19.44 29.57
N ALA A 209 14.43 -18.53 29.63
CA ALA A 209 15.60 -18.66 30.50
C ALA A 209 15.26 -18.49 32.01
N THR A 210 14.16 -17.80 32.31
CA THR A 210 13.71 -17.56 33.72
C THR A 210 12.70 -18.58 34.24
N LYS A 211 12.20 -19.50 33.41
CA LYS A 211 11.37 -20.62 33.88
C LYS A 211 12.22 -21.56 34.72
N PRO A 212 11.88 -21.78 36.01
CA PRO A 212 12.59 -22.78 36.80
C PRO A 212 12.41 -24.12 36.15
N ALA A 213 13.53 -24.90 36.10
CA ALA A 213 13.47 -26.28 35.65
C ALA A 213 12.40 -27.02 36.47
N GLN A 214 11.30 -27.37 35.85
CA GLN A 214 10.31 -28.26 36.49
C GLN A 214 11.04 -29.58 36.73
N ASN A 215 11.43 -29.83 37.99
CA ASN A 215 11.96 -31.11 38.39
C ASN A 215 10.92 -32.17 38.04
N GLU A 216 11.24 -33.00 37.05
CA GLU A 216 10.58 -34.25 36.84
C GLU A 216 10.83 -35.12 38.08
N SER A 217 9.77 -35.29 38.88
CA SER A 217 9.71 -36.24 40.00
C SER A 217 8.86 -37.41 39.58
#